data_fd4314cdc00985f807e15819f220d5e2
#
_entry.id   fd4314cdc00985f807e15819f220d5e2
#
_cell.length_a   1.000
_cell.length_b   1.000
_cell.length_c   1.000
_cell.angle_alpha   90.00
_cell.angle_beta   90.00
_cell.angle_gamma   90.00
#
_symmetry.space_group_name_H-M   'P 1'
#
loop_
_entity.id
_entity.type
_entity.pdbx_description
1 polymer ?
#
loop_
_entity_poly.entity_id
_entity_poly.type
_entity_poly.pdbx_seq_one_letter_code
_entity_poly.pdbx_strand_id
1 'polypeptide(L)'
;AKKNIPYDQKYYDPEIECMPRPELEQLQLERLQTMVQYAYDNTVYYKRSFDAAGVKPSDIKTLDDLAKFPFINKQTERETQHVGSFFGELCSVPEEDVVFMATSSGSTGVPTVSPFTQEDFDLWQDTEARLFWQAGMRPNDRYVHGLNFALYVGGPDVIGAQRLGALAIWAGAIPSDRLIFVLKQYQPTIIWTSPSYAWTLGQKIKEKGLDPRNDFSIRTIIVAGEPGGSIESTRESIEELWGANVVDFFGLSDIYGACAAMCEAKDGLHIVE
;
A
#
# COMPACT_ATOMS: atom_id res chain seq x y z
N ALA A 1 -12.52 8.16 12.52
CA ALA A 1 -12.24 9.01 13.69
C ALA A 1 -10.79 8.78 14.13
N LYS A 2 -10.05 9.84 14.54
CA LYS A 2 -8.69 9.68 15.07
C LYS A 2 -8.68 8.67 16.21
N LYS A 3 -7.94 7.57 16.08
CA LYS A 3 -7.64 6.74 17.25
C LYS A 3 -6.77 7.57 18.20
N ASN A 4 -7.17 7.69 19.45
CA ASN A 4 -6.39 8.42 20.47
C ASN A 4 -5.30 7.49 21.01
N ILE A 5 -4.26 7.26 20.19
CA ILE A 5 -3.18 6.32 20.48
C ILE A 5 -2.03 7.11 21.13
N PRO A 6 -1.49 6.66 22.28
CA PRO A 6 -0.31 7.27 22.89
C PRO A 6 0.88 7.24 21.93
N TYR A 7 1.66 8.33 21.85
CA TYR A 7 2.76 8.46 20.88
C TYR A 7 3.92 7.48 21.11
N ASP A 8 4.06 6.98 22.31
CA ASP A 8 5.06 5.99 22.73
C ASP A 8 4.58 4.55 22.60
N GLN A 9 3.30 4.33 22.20
CA GLN A 9 2.79 3.00 21.96
C GLN A 9 3.54 2.36 20.79
N LYS A 10 4.02 1.12 21.00
CA LYS A 10 4.80 0.40 19.99
C LYS A 10 3.95 0.01 18.78
N TYR A 11 2.79 -0.55 19.00
CA TYR A 11 1.88 -1.08 17.98
C TYR A 11 0.68 -0.15 17.75
N TYR A 12 0.24 -0.02 16.51
CA TYR A 12 -0.96 0.76 16.17
C TYR A 12 -2.23 0.10 16.68
N ASP A 13 -2.32 -1.21 16.49
CA ASP A 13 -3.42 -2.07 16.96
C ASP A 13 -2.85 -3.31 17.68
N PRO A 14 -2.54 -3.19 18.99
CA PRO A 14 -1.91 -4.29 19.74
C PRO A 14 -2.73 -5.57 19.77
N GLU A 15 -4.07 -5.48 19.67
CA GLU A 15 -4.96 -6.63 19.69
C GLU A 15 -4.71 -7.55 18.49
N ILE A 16 -4.55 -6.96 17.32
CA ILE A 16 -4.25 -7.71 16.09
C ILE A 16 -2.75 -7.96 15.95
N GLU A 17 -1.92 -6.93 16.14
CA GLU A 17 -0.47 -7.02 15.87
C GLU A 17 0.29 -7.90 16.89
N CYS A 18 -0.29 -8.18 18.04
CA CYS A 18 0.28 -9.08 19.05
C CYS A 18 -0.56 -10.35 19.26
N MET A 19 -1.49 -10.65 18.35
CA MET A 19 -2.34 -11.84 18.46
C MET A 19 -1.48 -13.11 18.43
N PRO A 20 -1.71 -14.09 19.34
CA PRO A 20 -1.02 -15.37 19.31
C PRO A 20 -1.22 -16.08 17.95
N ARG A 21 -0.14 -16.68 17.42
CA ARG A 21 -0.16 -17.31 16.09
C ARG A 21 -1.33 -18.28 15.85
N PRO A 22 -1.70 -19.18 16.80
CA PRO A 22 -2.85 -20.07 16.59
C PRO A 22 -4.19 -19.32 16.46
N GLU A 23 -4.37 -18.23 17.20
CA GLU A 23 -5.58 -17.40 17.12
C GLU A 23 -5.63 -16.62 15.80
N LEU A 24 -4.50 -16.10 15.36
CA LEU A 24 -4.38 -15.43 14.06
C LEU A 24 -4.67 -16.38 12.89
N GLU A 25 -4.12 -17.59 12.91
CA GLU A 25 -4.38 -18.62 11.88
C GLU A 25 -5.86 -19.04 11.84
N GLN A 26 -6.51 -19.13 13.00
CA GLN A 26 -7.95 -19.39 13.06
C GLN A 26 -8.75 -18.24 12.44
N LEU A 27 -8.41 -16.99 12.78
CA LEU A 27 -9.05 -15.80 12.19
C LEU A 27 -8.83 -15.72 10.67
N GLN A 28 -7.62 -16.02 10.21
CA GLN A 28 -7.29 -16.06 8.78
C GLN A 28 -8.11 -17.15 8.06
N LEU A 29 -8.26 -18.32 8.66
CA LEU A 29 -9.06 -19.40 8.08
C LEU A 29 -10.54 -19.00 7.96
N GLU A 30 -11.13 -18.42 8.98
CA GLU A 30 -12.51 -17.94 8.97
C GLU A 30 -12.75 -16.86 7.89
N ARG A 31 -11.81 -15.90 7.77
CA ARG A 31 -11.85 -14.87 6.74
C ARG A 31 -11.67 -15.46 5.34
N LEU A 32 -10.76 -16.43 5.16
CA LEU A 32 -10.54 -17.12 3.90
C LEU A 32 -11.80 -17.86 3.45
N GLN A 33 -12.42 -18.63 4.35
CA GLN A 33 -13.68 -19.34 4.07
C GLN A 33 -14.78 -18.38 3.63
N THR A 34 -14.93 -17.27 4.34
CA THR A 34 -15.89 -16.22 4.01
C THR A 34 -15.61 -15.60 2.65
N MET A 35 -14.36 -15.25 2.37
CA MET A 35 -13.94 -14.61 1.10
C MET A 35 -14.11 -15.56 -0.09
N VAL A 36 -13.72 -16.84 0.04
CA VAL A 36 -13.87 -17.81 -1.05
C VAL A 36 -15.34 -18.08 -1.36
N GLN A 37 -16.20 -18.17 -0.33
CA GLN A 37 -17.65 -18.28 -0.50
C GLN A 37 -18.22 -17.03 -1.19
N TYR A 38 -17.83 -15.86 -0.71
CA TYR A 38 -18.25 -14.58 -1.28
C TYR A 38 -17.87 -14.43 -2.77
N ALA A 39 -16.62 -14.78 -3.11
CA ALA A 39 -16.13 -14.74 -4.48
C ALA A 39 -16.91 -15.68 -5.39
N TYR A 40 -17.19 -16.89 -4.92
CA TYR A 40 -18.00 -17.88 -5.66
C TYR A 40 -19.43 -17.39 -5.92
N ASP A 41 -20.07 -16.79 -4.91
CA ASP A 41 -21.48 -16.39 -5.00
C ASP A 41 -21.69 -15.09 -5.79
N ASN A 42 -20.70 -14.18 -5.78
CA ASN A 42 -20.87 -12.82 -6.28
C ASN A 42 -20.05 -12.49 -7.54
N THR A 43 -19.23 -13.42 -8.05
CA THR A 43 -18.47 -13.16 -9.29
C THR A 43 -18.77 -14.21 -10.35
N VAL A 44 -18.88 -13.78 -11.59
CA VAL A 44 -19.08 -14.68 -12.73
C VAL A 44 -17.82 -15.52 -12.97
N TYR A 45 -16.64 -14.91 -12.88
CA TYR A 45 -15.38 -15.56 -13.15
C TYR A 45 -15.06 -16.66 -12.12
N TYR A 46 -15.07 -16.34 -10.81
CA TYR A 46 -14.67 -17.33 -9.80
C TYR A 46 -15.64 -18.50 -9.73
N LYS A 47 -16.95 -18.26 -9.88
CA LYS A 47 -17.93 -19.34 -9.95
C LYS A 47 -17.60 -20.30 -11.08
N ARG A 48 -17.42 -19.79 -12.30
CA ARG A 48 -17.08 -20.61 -13.48
C ARG A 48 -15.74 -21.33 -13.31
N SER A 49 -14.73 -20.65 -12.76
CA SER A 49 -13.38 -21.18 -12.59
C SER A 49 -13.33 -22.28 -11.54
N PHE A 50 -14.01 -22.13 -10.41
CA PHE A 50 -14.09 -23.13 -9.36
C PHE A 50 -14.87 -24.36 -9.82
N ASP A 51 -16.02 -24.18 -10.48
CA ASP A 51 -16.80 -25.27 -11.06
C ASP A 51 -15.98 -26.07 -12.08
N ALA A 52 -15.22 -25.40 -12.94
CA ALA A 52 -14.36 -26.04 -13.93
C ALA A 52 -13.18 -26.81 -13.30
N ALA A 53 -12.65 -26.34 -12.19
CA ALA A 53 -11.62 -27.00 -11.41
C ALA A 53 -12.16 -28.14 -10.50
N GLY A 54 -13.49 -28.26 -10.37
CA GLY A 54 -14.14 -29.23 -9.50
C GLY A 54 -13.97 -28.98 -8.01
N VAL A 55 -13.68 -27.73 -7.62
CA VAL A 55 -13.53 -27.29 -6.22
C VAL A 55 -14.75 -26.48 -5.77
N LYS A 56 -15.02 -26.51 -4.47
CA LYS A 56 -16.13 -25.77 -3.84
C LYS A 56 -15.62 -24.95 -2.67
N PRO A 57 -16.23 -23.82 -2.32
CA PRO A 57 -15.86 -23.04 -1.13
C PRO A 57 -15.76 -23.90 0.14
N SER A 58 -16.61 -24.90 0.28
CA SER A 58 -16.60 -25.85 1.41
C SER A 58 -15.36 -26.74 1.49
N ASP A 59 -14.49 -26.75 0.48
CA ASP A 59 -13.25 -27.54 0.47
C ASP A 59 -12.12 -26.85 1.24
N ILE A 60 -12.27 -25.56 1.59
CA ILE A 60 -11.37 -24.85 2.50
C ILE A 60 -11.61 -25.31 3.94
N LYS A 61 -10.72 -26.14 4.45
CA LYS A 61 -10.70 -26.64 5.83
C LYS A 61 -9.48 -26.16 6.61
N THR A 62 -8.42 -25.84 5.88
CA THR A 62 -7.16 -25.30 6.38
C THR A 62 -6.70 -24.17 5.45
N LEU A 63 -5.75 -23.35 5.88
CA LEU A 63 -5.17 -22.29 5.03
C LEU A 63 -4.48 -22.87 3.77
N ASP A 64 -3.86 -24.06 3.90
CA ASP A 64 -3.17 -24.74 2.79
C ASP A 64 -4.14 -25.20 1.68
N ASP A 65 -5.41 -25.36 1.98
CA ASP A 65 -6.41 -25.78 1.00
C ASP A 65 -6.62 -24.74 -0.11
N LEU A 66 -6.21 -23.48 0.11
CA LEU A 66 -6.24 -22.45 -0.93
C LEU A 66 -5.44 -22.86 -2.18
N ALA A 67 -4.37 -23.65 -2.02
CA ALA A 67 -3.57 -24.16 -3.14
C ALA A 67 -4.35 -25.07 -4.10
N LYS A 68 -5.52 -25.58 -3.72
CA LYS A 68 -6.40 -26.39 -4.59
C LYS A 68 -7.21 -25.53 -5.56
N PHE A 69 -7.33 -24.24 -5.28
CA PHE A 69 -8.16 -23.31 -6.06
C PHE A 69 -7.36 -22.71 -7.20
N PRO A 70 -7.99 -22.43 -8.35
CA PRO A 70 -7.30 -21.80 -9.48
C PRO A 70 -6.88 -20.37 -9.16
N PHE A 71 -5.61 -20.06 -9.45
CA PHE A 71 -5.09 -18.70 -9.34
C PHE A 71 -5.41 -17.88 -10.59
N ILE A 72 -5.46 -16.57 -10.43
CA ILE A 72 -5.51 -15.60 -11.54
C ILE A 72 -4.14 -14.97 -11.76
N ASN A 73 -3.99 -14.35 -12.89
CA ASN A 73 -2.82 -13.53 -13.26
C ASN A 73 -3.27 -12.29 -14.05
N LYS A 74 -2.35 -11.42 -14.37
CA LYS A 74 -2.64 -10.18 -15.13
C LYS A 74 -3.29 -10.43 -16.51
N GLN A 75 -3.06 -11.58 -17.12
CA GLN A 75 -3.73 -11.92 -18.37
C GLN A 75 -5.22 -12.24 -18.12
N THR A 76 -5.51 -12.99 -17.05
CA THR A 76 -6.89 -13.26 -16.64
C THR A 76 -7.67 -11.97 -16.38
N GLU A 77 -7.09 -11.02 -15.67
CA GLU A 77 -7.72 -9.72 -15.40
C GLU A 77 -8.01 -8.96 -16.71
N ARG A 78 -7.05 -8.90 -17.64
CA ARG A 78 -7.24 -8.25 -18.94
C ARG A 78 -8.31 -8.88 -19.80
N GLU A 79 -8.41 -10.20 -19.77
CA GLU A 79 -9.40 -10.95 -20.55
C GLU A 79 -10.81 -10.83 -19.99
N THR A 80 -10.95 -10.62 -18.70
CA THR A 80 -12.25 -10.55 -18.00
C THR A 80 -12.75 -9.13 -17.75
N GLN A 81 -11.85 -8.14 -17.71
CA GLN A 81 -12.25 -6.75 -17.52
C GLN A 81 -13.12 -6.28 -18.71
N HIS A 82 -14.17 -5.54 -18.43
CA HIS A 82 -15.18 -5.08 -19.39
C HIS A 82 -16.03 -6.18 -20.06
N VAL A 83 -15.91 -7.44 -19.60
CA VAL A 83 -16.81 -8.52 -20.05
C VAL A 83 -18.06 -8.53 -19.20
N GLY A 84 -19.21 -8.38 -19.82
CA GLY A 84 -20.52 -8.41 -19.14
C GLY A 84 -20.89 -7.16 -18.34
N SER A 85 -19.92 -6.39 -17.86
CA SER A 85 -20.11 -5.12 -17.15
C SER A 85 -18.94 -4.18 -17.37
N PHE A 86 -19.04 -2.93 -16.89
CA PHE A 86 -17.95 -1.97 -16.99
C PHE A 86 -16.68 -2.43 -16.24
N PHE A 87 -16.84 -3.06 -15.07
CA PHE A 87 -15.72 -3.59 -14.27
C PHE A 87 -15.40 -5.07 -14.54
N GLY A 88 -16.18 -5.75 -15.41
CA GLY A 88 -15.93 -7.12 -15.85
C GLY A 88 -16.36 -8.21 -14.88
N GLU A 89 -15.96 -9.44 -15.19
CA GLU A 89 -16.44 -10.66 -14.52
C GLU A 89 -15.83 -10.90 -13.12
N LEU A 90 -14.76 -10.19 -12.77
CA LEU A 90 -14.12 -10.27 -11.44
C LEU A 90 -14.76 -9.34 -10.41
N CYS A 91 -15.54 -8.33 -10.87
CA CYS A 91 -16.24 -7.42 -9.96
C CYS A 91 -17.39 -8.16 -9.26
N SER A 92 -17.45 -8.02 -7.94
CA SER A 92 -18.40 -8.73 -7.07
C SER A 92 -19.59 -7.86 -6.63
N VAL A 93 -19.62 -6.59 -7.03
CA VAL A 93 -20.66 -5.63 -6.63
C VAL A 93 -21.22 -4.91 -7.85
N PRO A 94 -22.44 -4.33 -7.77
CA PRO A 94 -22.98 -3.43 -8.79
C PRO A 94 -22.09 -2.20 -9.01
N GLU A 95 -22.10 -1.64 -10.22
CA GLU A 95 -21.28 -0.48 -10.57
C GLU A 95 -21.56 0.74 -9.67
N GLU A 96 -22.82 0.93 -9.27
CA GLU A 96 -23.25 2.02 -8.38
C GLU A 96 -22.67 1.97 -6.96
N ASP A 97 -22.15 0.82 -6.52
CA ASP A 97 -21.52 0.65 -5.21
C ASP A 97 -20.01 0.97 -5.25
N VAL A 98 -19.44 1.14 -6.45
CA VAL A 98 -18.03 1.47 -6.63
C VAL A 98 -17.84 2.99 -6.49
N VAL A 99 -17.04 3.39 -5.51
CA VAL A 99 -16.78 4.81 -5.20
C VAL A 99 -15.40 5.28 -5.64
N PHE A 100 -14.48 4.35 -5.91
CA PHE A 100 -13.12 4.64 -6.34
C PHE A 100 -12.62 3.58 -7.32
N MET A 101 -11.83 4.00 -8.28
CA MET A 101 -11.19 3.14 -9.24
C MET A 101 -9.72 3.49 -9.37
N ALA A 102 -8.86 2.49 -9.26
CA ALA A 102 -7.45 2.61 -9.59
C ALA A 102 -7.10 1.77 -10.82
N THR A 103 -5.92 1.98 -11.38
CA THR A 103 -5.40 1.16 -12.46
C THR A 103 -3.96 0.74 -12.20
N SER A 104 -3.55 -0.38 -12.80
CA SER A 104 -2.14 -0.72 -12.89
C SER A 104 -1.40 0.21 -13.87
N SER A 105 -0.06 0.26 -13.80
CA SER A 105 0.76 1.12 -14.69
C SER A 105 0.66 0.79 -16.18
N GLY A 106 0.18 -0.41 -16.53
CA GLY A 106 0.06 -0.84 -17.93
C GLY A 106 1.40 -1.07 -18.65
N SER A 107 2.52 -1.13 -17.93
CA SER A 107 3.86 -1.33 -18.52
C SER A 107 3.99 -2.57 -19.41
N THR A 108 3.13 -3.56 -19.19
CA THR A 108 3.10 -4.83 -19.94
C THR A 108 1.90 -4.95 -20.89
N GLY A 109 1.15 -3.87 -21.12
CA GLY A 109 -0.03 -3.86 -22.00
C GLY A 109 -1.14 -2.93 -21.50
N VAL A 110 -2.41 -3.29 -21.76
CA VAL A 110 -3.56 -2.51 -21.28
C VAL A 110 -3.57 -2.52 -19.74
N PRO A 111 -3.73 -1.35 -19.08
CA PRO A 111 -3.88 -1.29 -17.64
C PRO A 111 -5.06 -2.14 -17.15
N THR A 112 -4.88 -2.82 -16.04
CA THR A 112 -5.97 -3.49 -15.34
C THR A 112 -6.66 -2.52 -14.40
N VAL A 113 -7.97 -2.69 -14.20
CA VAL A 113 -8.82 -1.83 -13.39
C VAL A 113 -9.08 -2.50 -12.05
N SER A 114 -8.95 -1.74 -10.97
CA SER A 114 -9.25 -2.18 -9.61
C SER A 114 -10.34 -1.27 -9.03
N PRO A 115 -11.61 -1.73 -9.00
CA PRO A 115 -12.71 -1.01 -8.37
C PRO A 115 -12.74 -1.24 -6.86
N PHE A 116 -13.18 -0.22 -6.12
CA PHE A 116 -13.30 -0.25 -4.67
C PHE A 116 -14.66 0.30 -4.22
N THR A 117 -15.30 -0.40 -3.32
CA THR A 117 -16.44 0.12 -2.55
C THR A 117 -15.96 1.10 -1.48
N GLN A 118 -16.89 1.79 -0.83
CA GLN A 118 -16.54 2.65 0.32
C GLN A 118 -15.93 1.83 1.48
N GLU A 119 -16.43 0.62 1.70
CA GLU A 119 -15.91 -0.28 2.75
C GLU A 119 -14.48 -0.72 2.45
N ASP A 120 -14.18 -1.15 1.20
CA ASP A 120 -12.83 -1.51 0.76
C ASP A 120 -11.88 -0.32 0.93
N PHE A 121 -12.33 0.87 0.51
CA PHE A 121 -11.53 2.09 0.59
C PHE A 121 -11.22 2.46 2.03
N ASP A 122 -12.18 2.33 2.94
CA ASP A 122 -12.02 2.62 4.36
C ASP A 122 -11.07 1.61 5.04
N LEU A 123 -11.21 0.31 4.73
CA LEU A 123 -10.31 -0.74 5.22
C LEU A 123 -8.87 -0.50 4.74
N TRP A 124 -8.70 -0.17 3.46
CA TRP A 124 -7.40 0.19 2.90
C TRP A 124 -6.74 1.32 3.70
N GLN A 125 -7.46 2.42 3.97
CA GLN A 125 -6.89 3.56 4.68
C GLN A 125 -6.57 3.25 6.16
N ASP A 126 -7.28 2.33 6.79
CA ASP A 126 -6.97 1.86 8.14
C ASP A 126 -5.69 0.99 8.13
N THR A 127 -5.51 0.17 7.10
CA THR A 127 -4.28 -0.61 6.87
C THR A 127 -3.08 0.32 6.65
N GLU A 128 -3.22 1.35 5.83
CA GLU A 128 -2.18 2.35 5.60
C GLU A 128 -1.77 3.08 6.89
N ALA A 129 -2.72 3.45 7.73
CA ALA A 129 -2.42 4.07 9.01
C ALA A 129 -1.56 3.15 9.91
N ARG A 130 -1.82 1.84 9.89
CA ARG A 130 -1.02 0.83 10.60
C ARG A 130 0.41 0.74 10.04
N LEU A 131 0.57 0.69 8.71
CA LEU A 131 1.87 0.65 8.06
C LEU A 131 2.68 1.93 8.30
N PHE A 132 2.06 3.09 8.24
CA PHE A 132 2.70 4.36 8.59
C PHE A 132 3.17 4.39 10.05
N TRP A 133 2.37 3.83 10.98
CA TRP A 133 2.78 3.71 12.38
C TRP A 133 4.01 2.80 12.53
N GLN A 134 4.04 1.68 11.82
CA GLN A 134 5.19 0.76 11.77
C GLN A 134 6.45 1.46 11.22
N ALA A 135 6.30 2.32 10.20
CA ALA A 135 7.38 3.14 9.66
C ALA A 135 7.83 4.28 10.59
N GLY A 136 7.24 4.39 11.78
CA GLY A 136 7.57 5.39 12.79
C GLY A 136 6.83 6.73 12.64
N MET A 137 5.80 6.82 11.79
CA MET A 137 4.96 8.03 11.71
C MET A 137 4.10 8.16 12.97
N ARG A 138 3.94 9.39 13.43
CA ARG A 138 3.12 9.73 14.61
C ARG A 138 2.23 10.94 14.30
N PRO A 139 1.14 11.18 15.06
CA PRO A 139 0.21 12.27 14.80
C PRO A 139 0.81 13.69 14.77
N ASN A 140 2.00 13.88 15.33
CA ASN A 140 2.72 15.16 15.31
C ASN A 140 3.65 15.33 14.12
N ASP A 141 3.76 14.33 13.23
CA ASP A 141 4.57 14.42 12.03
C ASP A 141 3.93 15.31 10.96
N ARG A 142 4.80 15.93 10.16
CA ARG A 142 4.47 16.54 8.89
C ARG A 142 4.93 15.62 7.78
N TYR A 143 4.02 15.13 7.01
CA TYR A 143 4.23 14.14 5.96
C TYR A 143 4.02 14.74 4.57
N VAL A 144 4.98 14.56 3.68
CA VAL A 144 4.84 14.87 2.26
C VAL A 144 4.60 13.60 1.48
N HIS A 145 3.46 13.53 0.80
CA HIS A 145 3.16 12.46 -0.14
C HIS A 145 3.62 12.87 -1.53
N GLY A 146 4.70 12.25 -2.00
CA GLY A 146 5.35 12.56 -3.28
C GLY A 146 5.00 11.59 -4.42
N LEU A 147 4.13 10.60 -4.18
CA LEU A 147 3.66 9.69 -5.22
C LEU A 147 2.57 10.34 -6.07
N ASN A 148 2.41 9.83 -7.30
CA ASN A 148 1.39 10.33 -8.22
C ASN A 148 -0.02 9.92 -7.75
N PHE A 149 -0.95 10.88 -7.73
CA PHE A 149 -2.36 10.66 -7.39
C PHE A 149 -3.19 10.16 -8.58
N ALA A 150 -2.69 10.27 -9.80
CA ALA A 150 -3.47 9.95 -10.98
C ALA A 150 -3.52 8.44 -11.20
N LEU A 151 -4.72 7.86 -11.06
CA LEU A 151 -5.08 6.48 -11.39
C LEU A 151 -4.43 5.37 -10.56
N TYR A 152 -3.30 5.60 -9.91
CA TYR A 152 -2.57 4.55 -9.20
C TYR A 152 -3.01 4.42 -7.74
N VAL A 153 -2.94 3.18 -7.22
CA VAL A 153 -3.29 2.88 -5.83
C VAL A 153 -2.43 3.63 -4.80
N GLY A 154 -1.15 3.90 -5.09
CA GLY A 154 -0.28 4.64 -4.17
C GLY A 154 -0.69 6.11 -3.91
N GLY A 155 -1.59 6.67 -4.70
CA GLY A 155 -2.06 8.05 -4.50
C GLY A 155 -2.90 8.23 -3.23
N PRO A 156 -4.00 7.50 -3.07
CA PRO A 156 -4.89 7.59 -1.92
C PRO A 156 -4.27 7.20 -0.57
N ASP A 157 -3.14 6.52 -0.54
CA ASP A 157 -2.43 6.12 0.71
C ASP A 157 -2.17 7.30 1.65
N VAL A 158 -2.09 8.52 1.12
CA VAL A 158 -1.98 9.75 1.91
C VAL A 158 -3.12 9.92 2.94
N ILE A 159 -4.29 9.36 2.67
CA ILE A 159 -5.45 9.42 3.57
C ILE A 159 -5.19 8.60 4.84
N GLY A 160 -4.45 7.49 4.74
CA GLY A 160 -4.00 6.70 5.89
C GLY A 160 -3.19 7.54 6.88
N ALA A 161 -2.29 8.40 6.39
CA ALA A 161 -1.56 9.34 7.24
C ALA A 161 -2.48 10.36 7.94
N GLN A 162 -3.52 10.84 7.24
CA GLN A 162 -4.53 11.72 7.84
C GLN A 162 -5.39 10.97 8.88
N ARG A 163 -5.73 9.70 8.65
CA ARG A 163 -6.43 8.85 9.63
C ARG A 163 -5.60 8.63 10.89
N LEU A 164 -4.30 8.39 10.73
CA LEU A 164 -3.36 8.33 11.84
C LEU A 164 -3.30 9.66 12.61
N GLY A 165 -3.48 10.77 11.93
CA GLY A 165 -3.53 12.12 12.51
C GLY A 165 -2.33 12.99 12.19
N ALA A 166 -1.42 12.54 11.32
CA ALA A 166 -0.33 13.35 10.81
C ALA A 166 -0.83 14.49 9.91
N LEU A 167 -0.05 15.57 9.84
CA LEU A 167 -0.31 16.64 8.89
C LEU A 167 0.19 16.19 7.51
N ALA A 168 -0.73 15.87 6.61
CA ALA A 168 -0.37 15.40 5.27
C ALA A 168 -0.32 16.57 4.26
N ILE A 169 0.79 16.68 3.54
CA ILE A 169 1.02 17.62 2.44
C ILE A 169 0.96 16.82 1.14
N TRP A 170 -0.06 17.08 0.35
CA TRP A 170 -0.31 16.40 -0.92
C TRP A 170 0.54 17.05 -2.02
N ALA A 171 1.67 16.46 -2.34
CA ALA A 171 2.66 17.01 -3.27
C ALA A 171 2.96 16.08 -4.45
N GLY A 172 2.04 15.13 -4.76
CA GLY A 172 2.26 14.17 -5.84
C GLY A 172 2.49 14.84 -7.20
N ALA A 173 3.44 14.32 -7.98
CA ALA A 173 3.73 14.70 -9.36
C ALA A 173 4.06 16.19 -9.61
N ILE A 174 4.43 16.97 -8.60
CA ILE A 174 4.91 18.32 -8.80
C ILE A 174 6.38 18.34 -9.27
N PRO A 175 6.83 19.36 -10.02
CA PRO A 175 8.23 19.49 -10.41
C PRO A 175 9.18 19.46 -9.21
N SER A 176 10.36 18.85 -9.36
CA SER A 176 11.35 18.69 -8.28
C SER A 176 11.71 20.03 -7.60
N ASP A 177 11.84 21.11 -8.36
CA ASP A 177 12.14 22.45 -7.80
C ASP A 177 11.04 22.94 -6.87
N ARG A 178 9.77 22.67 -7.23
CA ARG A 178 8.63 23.01 -6.38
C ARG A 178 8.61 22.12 -5.15
N LEU A 179 8.94 20.84 -5.29
CA LEU A 179 9.02 19.92 -4.15
C LEU A 179 10.13 20.34 -3.18
N ILE A 180 11.32 20.69 -3.67
CA ILE A 180 12.41 21.22 -2.85
C ILE A 180 11.98 22.49 -2.09
N PHE A 181 11.25 23.40 -2.74
CA PHE A 181 10.67 24.56 -2.07
C PHE A 181 9.72 24.14 -0.95
N VAL A 182 8.82 23.19 -1.19
CA VAL A 182 7.87 22.66 -0.19
C VAL A 182 8.63 22.06 1.01
N LEU A 183 9.65 21.23 0.74
CA LEU A 183 10.47 20.63 1.78
C LEU A 183 11.21 21.69 2.63
N LYS A 184 11.78 22.70 1.98
CA LYS A 184 12.49 23.77 2.68
C LYS A 184 11.54 24.68 3.47
N GLN A 185 10.39 25.02 2.90
CA GLN A 185 9.44 25.97 3.50
C GLN A 185 8.68 25.38 4.67
N TYR A 186 8.22 24.13 4.53
CA TYR A 186 7.31 23.50 5.51
C TYR A 186 8.00 22.50 6.42
N GLN A 187 9.27 22.19 6.16
CA GLN A 187 10.10 21.32 7.01
C GLN A 187 9.37 20.03 7.43
N PRO A 188 8.88 19.21 6.48
CA PRO A 188 8.28 17.94 6.81
C PRO A 188 9.30 17.00 7.45
N THR A 189 8.81 16.04 8.23
CA THR A 189 9.62 15.05 8.93
C THR A 189 9.66 13.71 8.20
N ILE A 190 8.67 13.48 7.33
CA ILE A 190 8.53 12.24 6.55
C ILE A 190 8.18 12.60 5.11
N ILE A 191 8.78 11.89 4.17
CA ILE A 191 8.42 11.94 2.75
C ILE A 191 8.21 10.51 2.23
N TRP A 192 7.20 10.32 1.36
CA TRP A 192 7.05 9.09 0.58
C TRP A 192 7.31 9.37 -0.90
N THR A 193 8.15 8.54 -1.51
CA THR A 193 8.52 8.63 -2.93
C THR A 193 9.00 7.27 -3.45
N SER A 194 9.54 7.19 -4.68
CA SER A 194 10.25 5.98 -5.13
C SER A 194 11.73 6.04 -4.74
N PRO A 195 12.42 4.89 -4.62
CA PRO A 195 13.86 4.85 -4.29
C PRO A 195 14.72 5.68 -5.23
N SER A 196 14.53 5.54 -6.55
CA SER A 196 15.30 6.28 -7.55
C SER A 196 15.05 7.79 -7.47
N TYR A 197 13.81 8.19 -7.16
CA TYR A 197 13.49 9.60 -7.03
C TYR A 197 14.00 10.19 -5.71
N ALA A 198 14.02 9.45 -4.61
CA ALA A 198 14.66 9.88 -3.37
C ALA A 198 16.14 10.21 -3.58
N TRP A 199 16.84 9.35 -4.31
CA TRP A 199 18.23 9.61 -4.72
C TRP A 199 18.36 10.86 -5.59
N THR A 200 17.60 10.91 -6.69
CA THR A 200 17.64 12.02 -7.65
C THR A 200 17.32 13.37 -6.99
N LEU A 201 16.32 13.39 -6.11
CA LEU A 201 15.92 14.61 -5.39
C LEU A 201 17.02 15.11 -4.46
N GLY A 202 17.69 14.18 -3.73
CA GLY A 202 18.82 14.53 -2.89
C GLY A 202 20.01 15.09 -3.67
N GLN A 203 20.32 14.53 -4.85
CA GLN A 203 21.35 15.09 -5.73
C GLN A 203 20.99 16.51 -6.24
N LYS A 204 19.74 16.71 -6.69
CA LYS A 204 19.27 18.04 -7.10
C LYS A 204 19.32 19.07 -5.99
N ILE A 205 19.09 18.68 -4.74
CA ILE A 205 19.25 19.55 -3.58
C ILE A 205 20.71 19.99 -3.44
N LYS A 206 21.67 19.05 -3.57
CA LYS A 206 23.10 19.36 -3.55
C LYS A 206 23.55 20.29 -4.70
N GLU A 207 23.04 20.06 -5.91
CA GLU A 207 23.29 20.93 -7.08
C GLU A 207 22.85 22.37 -6.84
N LYS A 208 21.85 22.58 -5.99
CA LYS A 208 21.39 23.93 -5.56
C LYS A 208 22.20 24.52 -4.41
N GLY A 209 23.25 23.85 -3.96
CA GLY A 209 24.09 24.31 -2.85
C GLY A 209 23.43 24.12 -1.48
N LEU A 210 22.45 23.24 -1.39
CA LEU A 210 21.79 22.85 -0.14
C LEU A 210 22.26 21.46 0.31
N ASP A 211 22.13 21.19 1.61
CA ASP A 211 22.47 19.90 2.19
C ASP A 211 21.19 19.15 2.61
N PRO A 212 20.89 17.97 2.00
CA PRO A 212 19.73 17.18 2.38
C PRO A 212 19.66 16.85 3.88
N ARG A 213 20.80 16.69 4.56
CA ARG A 213 20.88 16.35 5.97
C ARG A 213 20.61 17.52 6.91
N ASN A 214 21.12 18.69 6.55
CA ASN A 214 21.20 19.81 7.50
C ASN A 214 20.18 20.92 7.18
N ASP A 215 19.74 21.03 5.92
CA ASP A 215 18.82 22.07 5.48
C ASP A 215 17.34 21.66 5.55
N PHE A 216 17.06 20.37 5.83
CA PHE A 216 15.71 19.78 5.86
C PHE A 216 15.49 19.00 7.14
N SER A 217 14.24 18.75 7.51
CA SER A 217 13.85 18.03 8.72
C SER A 217 13.43 16.59 8.47
N ILE A 218 13.72 16.04 7.28
CA ILE A 218 13.36 14.67 6.92
C ILE A 218 14.13 13.69 7.80
N ARG A 219 13.41 12.88 8.58
CA ARG A 219 13.96 11.81 9.41
C ARG A 219 13.64 10.41 8.90
N THR A 220 12.57 10.30 8.08
CA THR A 220 12.16 9.03 7.47
C THR A 220 11.75 9.26 6.01
N ILE A 221 12.27 8.42 5.13
CA ILE A 221 11.88 8.35 3.73
C ILE A 221 11.20 7.01 3.51
N ILE A 222 9.91 7.03 3.23
CA ILE A 222 9.18 5.86 2.79
C ILE A 222 9.38 5.72 1.29
N VAL A 223 9.71 4.52 0.83
CA VAL A 223 9.91 4.23 -0.59
C VAL A 223 9.03 3.09 -1.05
N ALA A 224 8.51 3.16 -2.26
CA ALA A 224 7.71 2.12 -2.89
C ALA A 224 7.65 2.27 -4.41
N GLY A 225 7.01 1.32 -5.09
CA GLY A 225 6.67 1.38 -6.50
C GLY A 225 7.74 0.83 -7.45
N GLU A 226 8.95 0.62 -6.97
CA GLU A 226 10.05 0.01 -7.70
C GLU A 226 11.03 -0.67 -6.73
N PRO A 227 11.88 -1.63 -7.18
CA PRO A 227 12.91 -2.21 -6.32
C PRO A 227 13.93 -1.16 -5.86
N GLY A 228 14.39 -1.27 -4.61
CA GLY A 228 15.44 -0.37 -4.08
C GLY A 228 15.45 -0.26 -2.57
N GLY A 229 14.31 -0.11 -1.93
CA GLY A 229 14.23 0.05 -0.47
C GLY A 229 14.74 -1.17 0.30
N SER A 230 14.43 -2.36 -0.18
CA SER A 230 14.90 -3.63 0.39
C SER A 230 16.29 -4.05 -0.12
N ILE A 231 16.87 -3.33 -1.09
CA ILE A 231 18.25 -3.55 -1.56
C ILE A 231 19.18 -2.73 -0.67
N GLU A 232 19.96 -3.40 0.19
CA GLU A 232 20.80 -2.79 1.23
C GLU A 232 21.67 -1.65 0.69
N SER A 233 22.44 -1.88 -0.39
CA SER A 233 23.33 -0.86 -0.95
C SER A 233 22.59 0.39 -1.47
N THR A 234 21.39 0.21 -2.04
CA THR A 234 20.55 1.32 -2.49
C THR A 234 19.97 2.08 -1.29
N ARG A 235 19.44 1.36 -0.31
CA ARG A 235 18.89 1.92 0.92
C ARG A 235 19.95 2.74 1.66
N GLU A 236 21.11 2.16 1.92
CA GLU A 236 22.22 2.83 2.61
C GLU A 236 22.69 4.10 1.89
N SER A 237 22.77 4.05 0.57
CA SER A 237 23.13 5.22 -0.24
C SER A 237 22.13 6.38 -0.07
N ILE A 238 20.83 6.07 0.00
CA ILE A 238 19.78 7.09 0.23
C ILE A 238 19.86 7.57 1.68
N GLU A 239 20.02 6.68 2.65
CA GLU A 239 20.18 7.01 4.08
C GLU A 239 21.40 7.90 4.31
N GLU A 240 22.52 7.57 3.68
CA GLU A 240 23.72 8.39 3.73
C GLU A 240 23.49 9.77 3.10
N LEU A 241 22.83 9.84 1.97
CA LEU A 241 22.57 11.12 1.27
C LEU A 241 21.71 12.07 2.11
N TRP A 242 20.67 11.54 2.76
CA TRP A 242 19.68 12.34 3.48
C TRP A 242 19.91 12.44 4.99
N GLY A 243 20.71 11.56 5.57
CA GLY A 243 20.81 11.43 7.03
C GLY A 243 19.49 10.98 7.66
N ALA A 244 18.68 10.24 6.91
CA ALA A 244 17.32 9.83 7.27
C ALA A 244 17.18 8.31 7.19
N ASN A 245 16.24 7.74 7.94
CA ASN A 245 15.90 6.32 7.86
C ASN A 245 15.07 6.03 6.62
N VAL A 246 15.41 4.99 5.85
CA VAL A 246 14.64 4.54 4.69
C VAL A 246 13.82 3.30 5.06
N VAL A 247 12.53 3.33 4.74
CA VAL A 247 11.56 2.25 4.99
C VAL A 247 10.92 1.85 3.67
N ASP A 248 11.03 0.58 3.30
CA ASP A 248 10.43 0.05 2.08
C ASP A 248 8.98 -0.38 2.32
N PHE A 249 8.09 0.04 1.41
CA PHE A 249 6.69 -0.37 1.37
C PHE A 249 6.43 -1.14 0.09
N PHE A 250 5.60 -2.17 0.17
CA PHE A 250 5.18 -2.98 -0.97
C PHE A 250 3.66 -2.98 -1.09
N GLY A 251 3.18 -2.79 -2.30
CA GLY A 251 1.76 -2.81 -2.63
C GLY A 251 1.49 -3.32 -4.04
N LEU A 252 0.27 -3.71 -4.29
CA LEU A 252 -0.24 -4.20 -5.57
C LEU A 252 -1.57 -3.54 -5.89
N SER A 253 -1.79 -3.15 -7.16
CA SER A 253 -3.10 -2.69 -7.63
C SER A 253 -4.20 -3.76 -7.52
N ASP A 254 -3.82 -5.03 -7.46
CA ASP A 254 -4.76 -6.17 -7.37
C ASP A 254 -5.34 -6.37 -5.97
N ILE A 255 -4.78 -5.72 -4.97
CA ILE A 255 -5.27 -5.76 -3.58
C ILE A 255 -5.80 -4.38 -3.21
N TYR A 256 -4.89 -3.46 -2.89
CA TYR A 256 -5.08 -2.01 -2.65
C TYR A 256 -3.67 -1.39 -2.60
N GLY A 257 -3.48 -0.21 -1.99
CA GLY A 257 -2.18 0.44 -1.86
C GLY A 257 -1.10 -0.41 -1.20
N ALA A 258 -0.39 0.07 -0.21
CA ALA A 258 0.60 -0.74 0.46
C ALA A 258 -0.05 -1.84 1.32
N CYS A 259 0.50 -3.05 1.24
CA CYS A 259 0.05 -4.21 2.03
C CYS A 259 1.19 -4.84 2.85
N ALA A 260 2.40 -4.32 2.71
CA ALA A 260 3.54 -4.73 3.53
C ALA A 260 4.52 -3.57 3.70
N ALA A 261 5.20 -3.54 4.84
CA ALA A 261 6.20 -2.54 5.16
C ALA A 261 7.40 -3.13 5.92
N MET A 262 8.56 -2.52 5.71
CA MET A 262 9.77 -2.80 6.47
C MET A 262 9.62 -2.28 7.90
N CYS A 263 10.18 -3.00 8.87
CA CYS A 263 10.31 -2.54 10.24
C CYS A 263 11.73 -2.03 10.54
N GLU A 264 11.97 -1.68 11.80
CA GLU A 264 13.27 -1.19 12.26
C GLU A 264 14.41 -2.20 12.13
N ALA A 265 14.12 -3.52 12.06
CA ALA A 265 15.11 -4.58 11.86
C ALA A 265 15.69 -4.61 10.44
N LYS A 266 14.94 -4.11 9.45
CA LYS A 266 15.34 -3.99 8.02
C LYS A 266 15.74 -5.32 7.36
N ASP A 267 15.23 -6.44 7.82
CA ASP A 267 15.53 -7.79 7.31
C ASP A 267 14.38 -8.42 6.49
N GLY A 268 13.40 -7.61 6.09
CA GLY A 268 12.26 -8.01 5.27
C GLY A 268 11.08 -7.08 5.44
N LEU A 269 9.96 -7.47 4.81
CA LEU A 269 8.70 -6.76 4.86
C LEU A 269 7.69 -7.57 5.69
N HIS A 270 7.05 -6.93 6.65
CA HIS A 270 5.89 -7.50 7.34
C HIS A 270 4.65 -7.28 6.50
N ILE A 271 4.00 -8.37 6.09
CA ILE A 271 2.69 -8.33 5.45
C ILE A 271 1.65 -8.01 6.52
N VAL A 272 0.65 -7.22 6.18
CA VAL A 272 -0.50 -6.95 7.04
C VAL A 272 -1.39 -8.18 7.05
N GLU A 273 -1.40 -8.87 8.18
CA GLU A 273 -2.18 -10.10 8.41
C GLU A 273 -3.52 -9.79 9.10
#